data_a974c10c5d06caebf57f75e8cc414118
#
_entry.id   a974c10c5d06caebf57f75e8cc414118
#
_cell.length_a   1.000
_cell.length_b   1.000
_cell.length_c   1.000
_cell.angle_alpha   90.00
_cell.angle_beta   90.00
_cell.angle_gamma   90.00
#
_symmetry.space_group_name_H-M   'P 1'
#
loop_
_entity.id
_entity.type
_entity.pdbx_description
1 polymer ?
#
loop_
_entity_poly.entity_id
_entity_poly.type
_entity_poly.pdbx_seq_one_letter_code
_entity_poly.pdbx_strand_id
1 'polypeptide(L)'
;MKRNVLILIAVVVGFSLAASAGTISGQVSGVAGQSVVYVDTIAGKTFPAPTQHPVIDQKGLVFQPHVTAAQVGTTVDFLNSDSVAHNVFWTSIGGNKKLNHNMGTWPKGERKSFKFDTPGAVPILCNVHPEMSAYLVIVPTPYFAVSDQTGTYKIENVPDGSYTVIAWHEGAKNQSKPVSVTGDTKADFTLSK
;
A
#
# COMPACT_ATOMS: atom_id res chain seq x y z
N MET A 1 -61.37 12.36 37.89
CA MET A 1 -61.12 12.16 36.45
C MET A 1 -59.57 12.05 36.24
N LYS A 2 -59.02 10.82 36.02
CA LYS A 2 -57.58 10.58 35.76
C LYS A 2 -57.38 10.56 34.26
N ARG A 3 -56.62 11.51 33.72
CA ARG A 3 -56.23 11.56 32.30
C ARG A 3 -55.03 10.66 32.10
N ASN A 4 -55.23 9.52 31.42
CA ASN A 4 -54.13 8.71 30.95
C ASN A 4 -53.48 9.37 29.73
N VAL A 5 -52.22 9.75 29.84
CA VAL A 5 -51.41 10.21 28.70
C VAL A 5 -50.73 9.01 28.11
N LEU A 6 -51.10 8.65 26.88
CA LEU A 6 -50.47 7.60 26.10
C LEU A 6 -49.22 8.21 25.42
N ILE A 7 -48.04 7.83 25.87
CA ILE A 7 -46.77 8.21 25.21
C ILE A 7 -46.49 7.23 24.08
N LEU A 8 -46.62 7.70 22.84
CA LEU A 8 -46.28 6.93 21.64
C LEU A 8 -44.75 7.00 21.44
N ILE A 9 -44.05 5.92 21.71
CA ILE A 9 -42.62 5.83 21.43
C ILE A 9 -42.46 5.43 19.95
N ALA A 10 -42.04 6.36 19.11
CA ALA A 10 -41.67 6.10 17.73
C ALA A 10 -40.30 5.41 17.70
N VAL A 11 -40.27 4.14 17.39
CA VAL A 11 -39.05 3.40 17.12
C VAL A 11 -38.56 3.79 15.73
N VAL A 12 -37.50 4.61 15.65
CA VAL A 12 -36.81 4.90 14.39
C VAL A 12 -35.90 3.70 14.09
N VAL A 13 -36.33 2.82 13.21
CA VAL A 13 -35.50 1.75 12.66
C VAL A 13 -34.55 2.40 11.65
N GLY A 14 -33.34 2.67 12.08
CA GLY A 14 -32.26 3.13 11.19
C GLY A 14 -31.85 2.01 10.25
N PHE A 15 -32.24 2.07 8.98
CA PHE A 15 -31.68 1.24 7.94
C PHE A 15 -30.23 1.68 7.69
N SER A 16 -29.24 0.96 8.20
CA SER A 16 -27.86 1.07 7.74
C SER A 16 -27.80 0.51 6.32
N LEU A 17 -27.73 1.37 5.32
CA LEU A 17 -27.35 0.97 3.96
C LEU A 17 -25.92 0.44 4.08
N ALA A 18 -25.74 -0.85 3.98
CA ALA A 18 -24.42 -1.44 3.77
C ALA A 18 -23.88 -0.83 2.46
N ALA A 19 -22.75 -0.10 2.56
CA ALA A 19 -22.08 0.40 1.36
C ALA A 19 -21.71 -0.82 0.50
N SER A 20 -22.17 -0.86 -0.75
CA SER A 20 -21.74 -1.86 -1.70
C SER A 20 -20.24 -1.69 -1.91
N ALA A 21 -19.54 -2.82 -2.00
CA ALA A 21 -18.10 -2.83 -2.25
C ALA A 21 -17.85 -3.67 -3.50
N GLY A 22 -17.04 -3.12 -4.38
CA GLY A 22 -16.64 -3.75 -5.63
C GLY A 22 -15.16 -4.13 -5.64
N THR A 23 -14.71 -4.51 -6.80
CA THR A 23 -13.33 -4.90 -7.10
C THR A 23 -12.80 -4.04 -8.24
N ILE A 24 -11.57 -3.57 -8.13
CA ILE A 24 -10.83 -3.01 -9.26
C ILE A 24 -9.81 -4.06 -9.69
N SER A 25 -9.90 -4.52 -10.93
CA SER A 25 -8.96 -5.50 -11.49
C SER A 25 -8.46 -5.06 -12.85
N GLY A 26 -7.32 -5.58 -13.27
CA GLY A 26 -6.76 -5.23 -14.57
C GLY A 26 -5.33 -5.71 -14.75
N GLN A 27 -4.69 -5.16 -15.76
CA GLN A 27 -3.30 -5.46 -16.10
C GLN A 27 -2.48 -4.18 -16.22
N VAL A 28 -1.27 -4.20 -15.68
CA VAL A 28 -0.23 -3.20 -15.93
C VAL A 28 0.69 -3.74 -17.02
N SER A 29 0.85 -3.01 -18.10
CA SER A 29 1.66 -3.38 -19.27
C SER A 29 2.71 -2.30 -19.58
N GLY A 30 3.60 -2.55 -20.55
CA GLY A 30 4.66 -1.63 -20.97
C GLY A 30 5.91 -1.66 -20.08
N VAL A 31 5.89 -2.43 -18.99
CA VAL A 31 7.00 -2.65 -18.07
C VAL A 31 7.11 -4.14 -17.74
N ALA A 32 8.28 -4.58 -17.28
CA ALA A 32 8.51 -5.94 -16.82
C ALA A 32 8.67 -5.97 -15.32
N GLY A 33 8.11 -6.98 -14.66
CA GLY A 33 8.13 -7.13 -13.21
C GLY A 33 6.86 -6.62 -12.53
N GLN A 34 6.94 -6.45 -11.22
CA GLN A 34 5.79 -6.10 -10.40
C GLN A 34 5.54 -4.59 -10.36
N SER A 35 4.28 -4.23 -10.35
CA SER A 35 3.80 -2.85 -10.19
C SER A 35 2.91 -2.75 -8.95
N VAL A 36 2.77 -1.56 -8.40
CA VAL A 36 1.79 -1.28 -7.33
C VAL A 36 0.65 -0.46 -7.91
N VAL A 37 -0.57 -0.95 -7.77
CA VAL A 37 -1.78 -0.22 -8.16
C VAL A 37 -2.58 0.11 -6.91
N TYR A 38 -2.99 1.36 -6.77
CA TYR A 38 -3.67 1.81 -5.56
C TYR A 38 -4.66 2.95 -5.83
N VAL A 39 -5.66 3.04 -4.97
CA VAL A 39 -6.56 4.18 -4.91
C VAL A 39 -5.85 5.33 -4.19
N ASP A 40 -5.80 6.49 -4.83
CA ASP A 40 -5.22 7.69 -4.26
C ASP A 40 -6.03 8.21 -3.05
N THR A 41 -5.57 9.29 -2.46
CA THR A 41 -6.22 9.93 -1.32
C THR A 41 -7.70 10.20 -1.60
N ILE A 42 -8.56 9.75 -0.68
CA ILE A 42 -10.01 9.99 -0.74
C ILE A 42 -10.31 11.18 0.17
N ALA A 43 -10.81 12.26 -0.42
CA ALA A 43 -11.11 13.49 0.31
C ALA A 43 -12.06 13.23 1.50
N GLY A 44 -11.70 13.74 2.67
CA GLY A 44 -12.50 13.60 3.91
C GLY A 44 -12.50 12.18 4.51
N LYS A 45 -11.67 11.25 4.01
CA LYS A 45 -11.52 9.91 4.59
C LYS A 45 -10.14 9.76 5.22
N THR A 46 -10.13 9.14 6.39
CA THR A 46 -8.93 8.67 7.08
C THR A 46 -9.11 7.18 7.37
N PHE A 47 -8.02 6.45 7.33
CA PHE A 47 -8.04 5.01 7.54
C PHE A 47 -7.12 4.66 8.71
N PRO A 48 -7.53 3.77 9.63
CA PRO A 48 -6.66 3.33 10.70
C PRO A 48 -5.44 2.61 10.11
N ALA A 49 -4.29 2.79 10.74
CA ALA A 49 -3.09 2.07 10.34
C ALA A 49 -3.29 0.56 10.56
N PRO A 50 -2.82 -0.29 9.63
CA PRO A 50 -2.85 -1.73 9.83
C PRO A 50 -2.04 -2.16 11.06
N THR A 51 -2.53 -3.17 11.76
CA THR A 51 -1.80 -3.79 12.89
C THR A 51 -0.82 -4.85 12.46
N GLN A 52 -0.98 -5.37 11.24
CA GLN A 52 -0.09 -6.37 10.66
C GLN A 52 1.14 -5.67 10.05
N HIS A 53 2.31 -6.18 10.36
CA HIS A 53 3.58 -5.68 9.84
C HIS A 53 4.01 -6.51 8.62
N PRO A 54 4.07 -5.93 7.41
CA PRO A 54 4.76 -6.56 6.30
C PRO A 54 6.23 -6.76 6.63
N VAL A 55 6.81 -7.84 6.11
CA VAL A 55 8.23 -8.17 6.31
C VAL A 55 8.97 -8.02 5.00
N ILE A 56 10.11 -7.33 5.03
CA ILE A 56 11.13 -7.32 3.98
C ILE A 56 12.34 -8.04 4.53
N ASP A 57 12.63 -9.25 4.01
CA ASP A 57 13.72 -10.08 4.46
C ASP A 57 14.98 -9.88 3.59
N GLN A 58 16.13 -9.94 4.19
CA GLN A 58 17.45 -9.92 3.56
C GLN A 58 17.95 -11.37 3.50
N LYS A 59 17.82 -12.00 2.34
CA LYS A 59 18.14 -13.42 2.15
C LYS A 59 18.67 -13.69 0.76
N GLY A 60 19.84 -14.34 0.66
CA GLY A 60 20.52 -14.64 -0.58
C GLY A 60 21.09 -13.39 -1.26
N LEU A 61 21.54 -12.39 -0.47
CA LEU A 61 22.06 -11.10 -0.95
C LEU A 61 21.03 -10.29 -1.76
N VAL A 62 19.74 -10.46 -1.46
CA VAL A 62 18.64 -9.66 -2.03
C VAL A 62 17.63 -9.32 -0.95
N PHE A 63 16.85 -8.25 -1.17
CA PHE A 63 15.64 -7.99 -0.40
C PHE A 63 14.46 -8.78 -0.97
N GLN A 64 13.69 -9.41 -0.11
CA GLN A 64 12.52 -10.23 -0.49
C GLN A 64 11.29 -9.82 0.34
N PRO A 65 10.17 -9.48 -0.33
CA PRO A 65 9.99 -9.35 -1.78
C PRO A 65 10.70 -8.10 -2.34
N HIS A 66 10.93 -8.06 -3.66
CA HIS A 66 11.53 -6.91 -4.34
C HIS A 66 10.62 -5.69 -4.34
N VAL A 67 9.30 -5.89 -4.49
CA VAL A 67 8.29 -4.84 -4.40
C VAL A 67 7.31 -5.16 -3.28
N THR A 68 7.17 -4.22 -2.35
CA THR A 68 6.21 -4.29 -1.23
C THR A 68 5.33 -3.04 -1.26
N ALA A 69 4.05 -3.18 -0.96
CA ALA A 69 3.16 -2.05 -0.73
C ALA A 69 2.59 -2.09 0.69
N ALA A 70 2.42 -0.91 1.28
CA ALA A 70 1.82 -0.78 2.61
C ALA A 70 1.04 0.53 2.73
N GLN A 71 -0.02 0.54 3.54
CA GLN A 71 -0.74 1.76 3.83
C GLN A 71 0.08 2.71 4.72
N VAL A 72 -0.10 4.01 4.57
CA VAL A 72 0.48 5.02 5.47
C VAL A 72 0.16 4.73 6.94
N GLY A 73 1.15 4.91 7.82
CA GLY A 73 1.06 4.58 9.24
C GLY A 73 1.44 3.13 9.57
N THR A 74 1.71 2.28 8.57
CA THR A 74 2.14 0.89 8.77
C THR A 74 3.58 0.84 9.30
N THR A 75 3.81 -0.04 10.27
CA THR A 75 5.17 -0.46 10.66
C THR A 75 5.62 -1.61 9.77
N VAL A 76 6.80 -1.49 9.16
CA VAL A 76 7.41 -2.53 8.33
C VAL A 76 8.60 -3.11 9.08
N ASP A 77 8.69 -4.43 9.07
CA ASP A 77 9.78 -5.18 9.69
C ASP A 77 10.83 -5.56 8.65
N PHE A 78 12.10 -5.30 8.96
CA PHE A 78 13.25 -5.67 8.15
C PHE A 78 14.02 -6.78 8.87
N LEU A 79 13.95 -8.00 8.33
CA LEU A 79 14.61 -9.19 8.86
C LEU A 79 15.93 -9.45 8.12
N ASN A 80 16.93 -10.01 8.80
CA ASN A 80 18.12 -10.55 8.16
C ASN A 80 18.17 -12.07 8.35
N SER A 81 17.88 -12.83 7.31
CA SER A 81 17.98 -14.30 7.27
C SER A 81 19.30 -14.81 6.69
N ASP A 82 20.16 -13.91 6.17
CA ASP A 82 21.48 -14.27 5.65
C ASP A 82 22.52 -14.54 6.75
N SER A 83 23.58 -15.26 6.38
CA SER A 83 24.72 -15.54 7.25
C SER A 83 25.65 -14.34 7.47
N VAL A 84 25.49 -13.29 6.69
CA VAL A 84 26.28 -12.05 6.77
C VAL A 84 25.43 -10.89 7.28
N ALA A 85 26.08 -9.85 7.80
CA ALA A 85 25.40 -8.67 8.26
C ALA A 85 24.99 -7.79 7.05
N HIS A 86 23.80 -7.20 7.14
CA HIS A 86 23.27 -6.28 6.15
C HIS A 86 22.86 -4.96 6.77
N ASN A 87 22.73 -3.94 5.92
CA ASN A 87 22.24 -2.62 6.26
C ASN A 87 20.91 -2.38 5.54
N VAL A 88 20.04 -1.57 6.12
CA VAL A 88 18.88 -1.01 5.43
C VAL A 88 18.90 0.50 5.54
N PHE A 89 18.83 1.17 4.41
CA PHE A 89 18.66 2.61 4.33
C PHE A 89 17.85 3.01 3.11
N TRP A 90 17.37 4.25 3.12
CA TRP A 90 16.74 4.88 1.96
C TRP A 90 17.13 6.35 1.86
N THR A 91 17.10 6.88 0.64
CA THR A 91 17.53 8.23 0.31
C THR A 91 16.38 9.24 0.30
N SER A 92 15.15 8.77 0.21
CA SER A 92 13.95 9.62 0.16
C SER A 92 12.69 8.79 0.38
N ILE A 93 11.58 9.46 0.66
CA ILE A 93 10.21 8.92 0.56
C ILE A 93 9.47 9.81 -0.43
N GLY A 94 8.92 9.23 -1.51
CA GLY A 94 8.23 9.97 -2.56
C GLY A 94 9.09 11.07 -3.22
N GLY A 95 10.41 10.88 -3.27
CA GLY A 95 11.37 11.87 -3.78
C GLY A 95 11.79 12.95 -2.77
N ASN A 96 11.16 13.02 -1.59
CA ASN A 96 11.54 13.97 -0.54
C ASN A 96 12.81 13.48 0.19
N LYS A 97 13.95 14.04 -0.15
CA LYS A 97 15.27 13.71 0.42
C LYS A 97 15.41 14.05 1.90
N LYS A 98 14.58 14.91 2.47
CA LYS A 98 14.58 15.21 3.92
C LYS A 98 14.08 14.03 4.76
N LEU A 99 13.41 13.07 4.12
CA LEU A 99 12.90 11.84 4.74
C LEU A 99 13.84 10.64 4.52
N ASN A 100 15.13 10.90 4.21
CA ASN A 100 16.13 9.84 4.21
C ASN A 100 16.32 9.25 5.61
N HIS A 101 16.70 7.98 5.67
CA HIS A 101 16.97 7.33 6.95
C HIS A 101 17.94 6.16 6.76
N ASN A 102 18.72 5.88 7.80
CA ASN A 102 19.59 4.71 7.85
C ASN A 102 19.35 3.96 9.16
N MET A 103 18.85 2.75 9.05
CA MET A 103 18.55 1.89 10.20
C MET A 103 19.80 1.24 10.81
N GLY A 104 20.96 1.41 10.17
CA GLY A 104 22.22 0.77 10.56
C GLY A 104 22.31 -0.67 10.05
N THR A 105 23.31 -1.40 10.56
CA THR A 105 23.63 -2.77 10.17
C THR A 105 23.26 -3.75 11.29
N TRP A 106 22.85 -4.98 10.94
CA TRP A 106 22.58 -6.02 11.91
C TRP A 106 22.84 -7.44 11.34
N PRO A 107 23.22 -8.41 12.23
CA PRO A 107 23.54 -9.77 11.84
C PRO A 107 22.29 -10.63 11.60
N LYS A 108 22.52 -11.86 11.18
CA LYS A 108 21.51 -12.90 10.98
C LYS A 108 20.58 -13.06 12.19
N GLY A 109 19.30 -13.21 11.92
CA GLY A 109 18.24 -13.48 12.89
C GLY A 109 17.71 -12.24 13.62
N GLU A 110 18.37 -11.09 13.47
CA GLU A 110 17.87 -9.85 14.03
C GLU A 110 16.86 -9.18 13.07
N ARG A 111 15.96 -8.41 13.68
CA ARG A 111 14.92 -7.65 13.00
C ARG A 111 14.91 -6.22 13.53
N LYS A 112 14.74 -5.27 12.62
CA LYS A 112 14.43 -3.89 12.95
C LYS A 112 13.13 -3.47 12.29
N SER A 113 12.43 -2.54 12.93
CA SER A 113 11.12 -2.07 12.46
C SER A 113 11.13 -0.56 12.27
N PHE A 114 10.40 -0.07 11.30
CA PHE A 114 10.22 1.35 11.06
C PHE A 114 8.78 1.65 10.66
N LYS A 115 8.20 2.71 11.24
CA LYS A 115 6.85 3.17 10.94
C LYS A 115 6.90 4.21 9.82
N PHE A 116 6.14 4.01 8.75
CA PHE A 116 6.10 4.90 7.59
C PHE A 116 4.84 5.78 7.63
N ASP A 117 5.00 7.03 8.05
CA ASP A 117 3.89 7.99 8.20
C ASP A 117 3.73 8.93 7.00
N THR A 118 4.50 8.74 5.93
CA THR A 118 4.45 9.58 4.72
C THR A 118 4.24 8.69 3.48
N PRO A 119 3.24 8.96 2.62
CA PRO A 119 3.04 8.21 1.40
C PRO A 119 4.14 8.51 0.37
N GLY A 120 4.42 7.51 -0.48
CA GLY A 120 5.38 7.61 -1.57
C GLY A 120 6.26 6.37 -1.71
N ALA A 121 6.98 6.27 -2.81
CA ALA A 121 7.94 5.20 -3.05
C ALA A 121 9.21 5.43 -2.23
N VAL A 122 9.69 4.35 -1.61
CA VAL A 122 10.88 4.30 -0.76
C VAL A 122 11.85 3.30 -1.40
N PRO A 123 12.98 3.75 -1.97
CA PRO A 123 14.03 2.84 -2.44
C PRO A 123 14.75 2.24 -1.23
N ILE A 124 14.61 0.94 -1.03
CA ILE A 124 15.27 0.18 0.05
C ILE A 124 16.61 -0.29 -0.46
N LEU A 125 17.69 0.11 0.20
CA LEU A 125 19.07 -0.07 -0.23
C LEU A 125 19.92 -0.66 0.90
N CYS A 126 21.04 -1.31 0.52
CA CYS A 126 22.07 -1.78 1.43
C CYS A 126 23.43 -1.13 1.09
N ASN A 127 24.11 -0.52 2.06
CA ASN A 127 25.43 0.07 1.85
C ASN A 127 26.58 -0.93 2.01
N VAL A 128 26.30 -2.13 2.53
CA VAL A 128 27.27 -3.23 2.65
C VAL A 128 27.39 -4.01 1.33
N HIS A 129 26.24 -4.22 0.65
CA HIS A 129 26.12 -4.91 -0.62
C HIS A 129 25.33 -4.02 -1.58
N PRO A 130 26.01 -3.15 -2.36
CA PRO A 130 25.38 -2.11 -3.17
C PRO A 130 24.43 -2.61 -4.26
N GLU A 131 24.53 -3.89 -4.64
CA GLU A 131 23.65 -4.57 -5.59
C GLU A 131 22.26 -4.88 -5.00
N MET A 132 22.12 -4.86 -3.67
CA MET A 132 20.85 -5.14 -3.00
C MET A 132 19.95 -3.92 -3.05
N SER A 133 18.84 -4.05 -3.76
CA SER A 133 17.78 -3.04 -3.83
C SER A 133 16.39 -3.65 -3.83
N ALA A 134 15.42 -2.90 -3.31
CA ALA A 134 14.00 -3.20 -3.36
C ALA A 134 13.19 -1.90 -3.27
N TYR A 135 11.88 -2.01 -3.40
CA TYR A 135 10.99 -0.87 -3.28
C TYR A 135 9.85 -1.14 -2.32
N LEU A 136 9.63 -0.20 -1.41
CA LEU A 136 8.47 -0.15 -0.56
C LEU A 136 7.61 1.04 -1.01
N VAL A 137 6.37 0.78 -1.42
CA VAL A 137 5.44 1.85 -1.84
C VAL A 137 4.43 2.08 -0.73
N ILE A 138 4.53 3.24 -0.08
CA ILE A 138 3.59 3.65 0.96
C ILE A 138 2.42 4.35 0.29
N VAL A 139 1.23 3.79 0.43
CA VAL A 139 0.00 4.25 -0.23
C VAL A 139 -0.95 4.91 0.77
N PRO A 140 -1.77 5.89 0.33
CA PRO A 140 -2.60 6.68 1.25
C PRO A 140 -3.84 5.95 1.76
N THR A 141 -4.28 4.88 1.08
CA THR A 141 -5.52 4.16 1.38
C THR A 141 -5.29 2.65 1.54
N PRO A 142 -6.21 1.90 2.15
CA PRO A 142 -6.10 0.44 2.24
C PRO A 142 -6.40 -0.28 0.91
N TYR A 143 -6.76 0.45 -0.15
CA TYR A 143 -7.17 -0.10 -1.44
C TYR A 143 -5.99 -0.13 -2.40
N PHE A 144 -5.21 -1.21 -2.36
CA PHE A 144 -4.03 -1.40 -3.22
C PHE A 144 -3.77 -2.87 -3.50
N ALA A 145 -2.97 -3.13 -4.52
CA ALA A 145 -2.43 -4.44 -4.85
C ALA A 145 -1.02 -4.30 -5.43
N VAL A 146 -0.18 -5.30 -5.17
CA VAL A 146 1.04 -5.55 -5.93
C VAL A 146 0.67 -6.52 -7.04
N SER A 147 0.97 -6.19 -8.30
CA SER A 147 0.70 -7.08 -9.42
C SER A 147 1.56 -8.35 -9.35
N ASP A 148 1.12 -9.39 -10.02
CA ASP A 148 1.99 -10.52 -10.31
C ASP A 148 3.06 -10.15 -11.36
N GLN A 149 3.91 -11.12 -11.72
CA GLN A 149 4.97 -10.94 -12.70
C GLN A 149 4.46 -10.70 -14.13
N THR A 150 3.20 -11.00 -14.40
CA THR A 150 2.55 -10.74 -15.70
C THR A 150 1.87 -9.37 -15.75
N GLY A 151 1.88 -8.64 -14.62
CA GLY A 151 1.24 -7.34 -14.47
C GLY A 151 -0.23 -7.41 -14.04
N THR A 152 -0.80 -8.61 -13.80
CA THR A 152 -2.18 -8.77 -13.37
C THR A 152 -2.33 -8.35 -11.90
N TYR A 153 -3.40 -7.61 -11.60
CA TYR A 153 -3.69 -7.14 -10.25
C TYR A 153 -5.18 -7.18 -9.91
N LYS A 154 -5.50 -7.20 -8.62
CA LYS A 154 -6.85 -7.15 -8.09
C LYS A 154 -6.88 -6.41 -6.75
N ILE A 155 -7.69 -5.37 -6.65
CA ILE A 155 -7.96 -4.61 -5.43
C ILE A 155 -9.38 -4.92 -5.00
N GLU A 156 -9.55 -5.53 -3.84
CA GLU A 156 -10.85 -5.99 -3.33
C GLU A 156 -11.44 -5.00 -2.33
N ASN A 157 -12.73 -5.11 -2.07
CA ASN A 157 -13.47 -4.37 -1.05
C ASN A 157 -13.40 -2.83 -1.22
N VAL A 158 -13.32 -2.36 -2.47
CA VAL A 158 -13.36 -0.92 -2.76
C VAL A 158 -14.82 -0.47 -2.73
N PRO A 159 -15.22 0.47 -1.88
CA PRO A 159 -16.60 0.97 -1.86
C PRO A 159 -16.99 1.56 -3.21
N ASP A 160 -18.29 1.49 -3.55
CA ASP A 160 -18.78 2.15 -4.75
C ASP A 160 -18.49 3.65 -4.69
N GLY A 161 -18.02 4.21 -5.82
CA GLY A 161 -17.61 5.61 -5.90
C GLY A 161 -16.69 5.92 -7.06
N SER A 162 -16.31 7.18 -7.17
CA SER A 162 -15.34 7.64 -8.18
C SER A 162 -14.00 7.94 -7.51
N TYR A 163 -12.94 7.37 -8.06
CA TYR A 163 -11.60 7.41 -7.48
C TYR A 163 -10.57 7.77 -8.53
N THR A 164 -9.44 8.32 -8.10
CA THR A 164 -8.21 8.32 -8.88
C THR A 164 -7.44 7.06 -8.52
N VAL A 165 -7.13 6.23 -9.51
CA VAL A 165 -6.31 5.02 -9.34
C VAL A 165 -4.96 5.27 -9.99
N ILE A 166 -3.90 4.95 -9.26
CA ILE A 166 -2.50 5.16 -9.67
C ILE A 166 -1.82 3.81 -9.84
N ALA A 167 -1.09 3.65 -10.95
CA ALA A 167 -0.15 2.58 -11.16
C ALA A 167 1.28 3.11 -11.05
N TRP A 168 2.07 2.51 -10.18
CA TRP A 168 3.48 2.79 -9.93
C TRP A 168 4.35 1.62 -10.37
N HIS A 169 5.53 1.92 -10.91
CA HIS A 169 6.57 0.95 -11.19
C HIS A 169 7.95 1.61 -11.06
N GLU A 170 8.96 0.87 -10.59
CA GLU A 170 10.31 1.40 -10.33
C GLU A 170 11.00 2.02 -11.55
N GLY A 171 10.74 1.48 -12.75
CA GLY A 171 11.38 1.88 -14.00
C GLY A 171 10.51 2.74 -14.92
N ALA A 172 9.37 3.26 -14.44
CA ALA A 172 8.44 4.02 -15.27
C ALA A 172 7.85 5.23 -14.56
N LYS A 173 7.27 6.14 -15.33
CA LYS A 173 6.46 7.23 -14.78
C LYS A 173 5.13 6.67 -14.29
N ASN A 174 4.65 7.19 -13.16
CA ASN A 174 3.33 6.84 -12.65
C ASN A 174 2.25 7.23 -13.67
N GLN A 175 1.26 6.36 -13.82
CA GLN A 175 0.05 6.66 -14.56
C GLN A 175 -1.12 6.74 -13.58
N SER A 176 -1.97 7.77 -13.73
CA SER A 176 -3.21 7.91 -12.97
C SER A 176 -4.42 7.93 -13.90
N LYS A 177 -5.54 7.33 -13.44
CA LYS A 177 -6.81 7.32 -14.16
C LYS A 177 -7.97 7.55 -13.20
N PRO A 178 -9.04 8.27 -13.63
CA PRO A 178 -10.32 8.23 -12.96
C PRO A 178 -10.97 6.85 -13.18
N VAL A 179 -11.49 6.26 -12.11
CA VAL A 179 -12.17 4.96 -12.11
C VAL A 179 -13.45 5.08 -11.30
N SER A 180 -14.58 4.74 -11.90
CA SER A 180 -15.87 4.66 -11.21
C SER A 180 -16.15 3.21 -10.85
N VAL A 181 -16.22 2.94 -9.54
CA VAL A 181 -16.50 1.61 -8.99
C VAL A 181 -18.00 1.48 -8.74
N THR A 182 -18.61 0.51 -9.39
CA THR A 182 -20.02 0.11 -9.24
C THR A 182 -20.09 -1.41 -9.30
N GLY A 183 -19.52 -2.09 -8.28
CA GLY A 183 -19.23 -3.52 -8.32
C GLY A 183 -17.88 -3.80 -8.99
N ASP A 184 -17.80 -4.93 -9.74
CA ASP A 184 -16.53 -5.34 -10.38
C ASP A 184 -16.19 -4.42 -11.57
N THR A 185 -15.05 -3.75 -11.46
CA THR A 185 -14.60 -2.73 -12.41
C THR A 185 -13.23 -3.10 -12.98
N LYS A 186 -13.06 -2.92 -14.29
CA LYS A 186 -11.78 -3.16 -14.96
C LYS A 186 -11.02 -1.85 -15.21
N ALA A 187 -9.72 -1.84 -14.87
CA ALA A 187 -8.84 -0.69 -15.10
C ALA A 187 -7.44 -1.18 -15.52
N ASP A 188 -7.14 -1.16 -16.80
CA ASP A 188 -5.81 -1.51 -17.33
C ASP A 188 -4.91 -0.27 -17.41
N PHE A 189 -3.60 -0.44 -17.18
CA PHE A 189 -2.58 0.60 -17.28
C PHE A 189 -1.50 0.22 -18.29
N THR A 190 -0.97 1.21 -19.01
CA THR A 190 0.20 1.03 -19.89
C THR A 190 1.25 2.03 -19.47
N LEU A 191 2.27 1.56 -18.78
CA LEU A 191 3.36 2.39 -18.28
C LEU A 191 4.45 2.56 -19.34
N SER A 192 5.11 3.72 -19.31
CA SER A 192 6.26 4.04 -20.16
C SER A 192 7.38 4.67 -19.34
N LYS A 193 8.60 4.48 -19.77
CA LYS A 193 9.80 5.10 -19.20
C LYS A 193 9.80 6.61 -19.35
#